data_d5be0982198fbd2c1c36716f097e04ec
#
_entry.id   d5be0982198fbd2c1c36716f097e04ec
#
_cell.length_a   1.000
_cell.length_b   1.000
_cell.length_c   1.000
_cell.angle_alpha   90.00
_cell.angle_beta   90.00
_cell.angle_gamma   90.00
#
_symmetry.space_group_name_H-M   'P 1'
#
loop_
_entity.id
_entity.type
_entity.pdbx_description
1 polymer ?
#
loop_
_entity_poly.entity_id
_entity_poly.type
_entity_poly.pdbx_seq_one_letter_code
_entity_poly.pdbx_strand_id
1 'polypeptide(L)'
;MTPSDKDKHTQATHRHGNLADSLKGPRGGILLSLILIAVGVIVSIRSCSSPVSHNGYEYTRAKGDTINVAIDYSPMSLYRYGDSLAGFNYEMMKQMAALYGDNVKFYPVSSVTAALEELKRGVYDVVISDYPVTASKRDSFRFTEPVYLDRQVLISRDTTLRSRLDLAGKEVWTVGGTPIAERLRNLSHEIGDTIILRHDSIHSAEQLFMLTAMGRVPRAVINEAKAERLAEDYPGINITTPVSFTQFQSWVVNKDNTALADTLDSQIRRFKTTPQYAELVSHYLTSAAETAAEIP
;
A
#
# COMPACT_ATOMS: atom_id res chain seq x y z
N MET A 1 26.86 69.69 46.49
CA MET A 1 25.84 69.45 47.57
C MET A 1 25.30 68.04 47.39
N THR A 2 25.72 67.16 48.25
CA THR A 2 25.25 65.78 48.54
C THR A 2 23.80 65.75 49.05
N PRO A 3 23.13 64.61 49.36
CA PRO A 3 23.59 63.22 49.41
C PRO A 3 22.59 62.25 48.79
N SER A 4 23.06 61.01 48.46
CA SER A 4 22.87 59.76 49.18
C SER A 4 21.40 59.25 49.44
N ASP A 5 21.04 58.14 48.93
CA ASP A 5 20.58 57.00 49.73
C ASP A 5 20.39 55.70 48.92
N LYS A 6 21.19 54.77 49.30
CA LYS A 6 21.07 53.37 49.78
C LYS A 6 20.11 52.41 49.03
N ASP A 7 20.78 51.41 48.50
CA ASP A 7 20.46 49.99 48.33
C ASP A 7 19.31 49.42 49.22
N LYS A 8 18.42 48.70 48.56
CA LYS A 8 17.76 47.53 49.16
C LYS A 8 17.70 46.37 48.15
N HIS A 9 18.68 45.51 48.28
CA HIS A 9 18.59 44.14 47.77
C HIS A 9 17.42 43.40 48.43
N THR A 10 16.43 42.97 47.62
CA THR A 10 15.46 41.97 48.06
C THR A 10 15.85 40.65 47.45
N GLN A 11 16.48 39.79 48.23
CA GLN A 11 16.73 38.38 47.90
C GLN A 11 15.41 37.63 47.84
N ALA A 12 15.01 37.21 46.65
CA ALA A 12 13.95 36.19 46.49
C ALA A 12 14.58 34.83 46.74
N THR A 13 14.36 34.30 47.94
CA THR A 13 14.67 32.91 48.27
C THR A 13 13.74 31.96 47.51
N HIS A 14 14.29 31.31 46.47
CA HIS A 14 13.69 30.16 45.84
C HIS A 14 13.60 29.00 46.84
N ARG A 15 12.40 28.77 47.38
CA ARG A 15 12.08 27.57 48.14
C ARG A 15 11.94 26.43 47.12
N HIS A 16 12.98 25.62 46.98
CA HIS A 16 12.86 24.30 46.40
C HIS A 16 12.03 23.43 47.35
N GLY A 17 10.71 23.35 47.10
CA GLY A 17 9.86 22.35 47.75
C GLY A 17 10.26 20.97 47.26
N ASN A 18 10.77 20.14 48.15
CA ASN A 18 11.06 18.73 47.86
C ASN A 18 9.77 18.02 47.46
N LEU A 19 9.72 17.46 46.24
CA LEU A 19 8.60 16.63 45.76
C LEU A 19 8.24 15.49 46.73
N ALA A 20 9.19 15.07 47.55
CA ALA A 20 9.00 13.98 48.56
C ALA A 20 8.05 14.34 49.69
N ASP A 21 7.90 15.63 50.06
CA ASP A 21 7.00 16.05 51.13
C ASP A 21 5.54 16.21 50.70
N SER A 22 5.30 16.39 49.38
CA SER A 22 3.95 16.45 48.81
C SER A 22 3.24 15.08 48.77
N LEU A 23 3.97 13.98 48.93
CA LEU A 23 3.44 12.61 48.86
C LEU A 23 2.99 12.04 50.22
N LYS A 24 3.22 12.72 51.35
CA LYS A 24 2.90 12.22 52.68
C LYS A 24 1.48 12.55 53.17
N GLY A 25 0.66 13.25 52.37
CA GLY A 25 -0.72 13.55 52.73
C GLY A 25 -1.74 12.63 52.05
N PRO A 26 -3.01 12.63 52.48
CA PRO A 26 -4.07 11.81 51.84
C PRO A 26 -4.25 12.09 50.33
N ARG A 27 -3.89 13.29 49.91
CA ARG A 27 -3.88 13.68 48.48
C ARG A 27 -2.71 13.06 47.69
N GLY A 28 -1.56 12.83 48.36
CA GLY A 28 -0.41 12.15 47.75
C GLY A 28 -0.67 10.65 47.49
N GLY A 29 -1.38 10.01 48.42
CA GLY A 29 -1.82 8.61 48.27
C GLY A 29 -2.78 8.40 47.06
N ILE A 30 -3.70 9.34 46.86
CA ILE A 30 -4.62 9.33 45.71
C ILE A 30 -3.84 9.51 44.38
N LEU A 31 -2.88 10.43 44.37
CA LEU A 31 -2.05 10.70 43.18
C LEU A 31 -1.18 9.48 42.82
N LEU A 32 -0.61 8.81 43.83
CA LEU A 32 0.20 7.61 43.62
C LEU A 32 -0.64 6.44 43.12
N SER A 33 -1.87 6.26 43.64
CA SER A 33 -2.77 5.22 43.14
C SER A 33 -3.25 5.46 41.71
N LEU A 34 -3.50 6.71 41.32
CA LEU A 34 -3.83 7.06 39.93
C LEU A 34 -2.66 6.80 38.97
N ILE A 35 -1.44 7.09 39.40
CA ILE A 35 -0.22 6.79 38.59
C ILE A 35 -0.07 5.27 38.45
N LEU A 36 -0.27 4.49 39.50
CA LEU A 36 -0.18 3.01 39.47
C LEU A 36 -1.26 2.42 38.56
N ILE A 37 -2.48 2.95 38.61
CA ILE A 37 -3.56 2.53 37.73
C ILE A 37 -3.20 2.89 36.24
N ALA A 38 -2.72 4.10 35.98
CA ALA A 38 -2.30 4.51 34.64
C ALA A 38 -1.16 3.63 34.11
N VAL A 39 -0.16 3.33 34.94
CA VAL A 39 0.93 2.40 34.58
C VAL A 39 0.39 0.99 34.31
N GLY A 40 -0.53 0.50 35.16
CA GLY A 40 -1.18 -0.79 34.97
C GLY A 40 -1.96 -0.88 33.66
N VAL A 41 -2.70 0.18 33.31
CA VAL A 41 -3.42 0.28 32.03
C VAL A 41 -2.45 0.31 30.84
N ILE A 42 -1.36 1.08 30.93
CA ILE A 42 -0.33 1.15 29.87
C ILE A 42 0.37 -0.21 29.70
N VAL A 43 0.68 -0.90 30.80
CA VAL A 43 1.28 -2.24 30.76
C VAL A 43 0.29 -3.26 30.19
N SER A 44 -0.99 -3.18 30.55
CA SER A 44 -2.03 -4.05 29.99
C SER A 44 -2.24 -3.82 28.50
N ILE A 45 -2.25 -2.57 28.04
CA ILE A 45 -2.34 -2.22 26.61
C ILE A 45 -1.10 -2.72 25.85
N ARG A 46 0.10 -2.61 26.43
CA ARG A 46 1.33 -3.14 25.83
C ARG A 46 1.38 -4.67 25.84
N SER A 47 0.82 -5.32 26.84
CA SER A 47 0.74 -6.80 26.88
C SER A 47 -0.27 -7.36 25.87
N CYS A 48 -1.35 -6.61 25.55
CA CYS A 48 -2.27 -6.97 24.47
C CYS A 48 -1.70 -6.70 23.06
N SER A 49 -0.67 -5.87 22.96
CA SER A 49 0.08 -5.62 21.73
C SER A 49 1.43 -6.33 21.74
N SER A 50 1.48 -7.56 22.27
CA SER A 50 2.68 -8.40 22.12
C SER A 50 3.01 -8.52 20.66
N PRO A 51 4.19 -8.05 20.18
CA PRO A 51 4.64 -8.43 18.85
C PRO A 51 4.73 -9.95 18.88
N VAL A 52 3.98 -10.62 18.01
CA VAL A 52 4.15 -12.05 17.80
C VAL A 52 5.61 -12.23 17.42
N SER A 53 6.41 -12.72 18.38
CA SER A 53 7.80 -13.05 18.13
C SER A 53 7.81 -14.26 17.19
N HIS A 54 7.93 -14.00 15.89
CA HIS A 54 8.21 -15.05 14.93
C HIS A 54 9.68 -15.42 15.04
N ASN A 55 9.97 -16.32 15.96
CA ASN A 55 11.20 -17.10 15.92
C ASN A 55 11.15 -17.95 14.65
N GLY A 56 12.05 -17.65 13.71
CA GLY A 56 12.43 -18.47 12.59
C GLY A 56 11.28 -19.25 11.93
N TYR A 57 10.57 -18.61 10.99
CA TYR A 57 9.66 -19.34 10.12
C TYR A 57 10.48 -20.36 9.32
N GLU A 58 10.36 -21.61 9.68
CA GLU A 58 10.80 -22.70 8.81
C GLU A 58 9.76 -22.81 7.70
N TYR A 59 10.09 -22.29 6.52
CA TYR A 59 9.21 -22.28 5.34
C TYR A 59 9.01 -23.67 4.73
N THR A 60 8.96 -24.68 5.57
CA THR A 60 8.59 -26.04 5.18
C THR A 60 7.07 -26.15 5.21
N ARG A 61 6.47 -26.02 4.03
CA ARG A 61 5.04 -26.14 3.91
C ARG A 61 4.60 -27.57 3.87
N ALA A 62 4.01 -28.07 4.95
CA ALA A 62 3.28 -29.32 4.94
C ALA A 62 1.96 -29.16 4.16
N LYS A 63 1.50 -30.21 3.49
CA LYS A 63 0.20 -30.23 2.81
C LYS A 63 -0.91 -30.00 3.84
N GLY A 64 -1.68 -28.93 3.67
CA GLY A 64 -2.75 -28.53 4.60
C GLY A 64 -2.49 -27.24 5.38
N ASP A 65 -1.28 -26.67 5.30
CA ASP A 65 -1.00 -25.35 5.88
C ASP A 65 -1.75 -24.25 5.13
N THR A 66 -2.21 -23.24 5.89
CA THR A 66 -2.95 -22.12 5.32
C THR A 66 -1.98 -21.08 4.77
N ILE A 67 -2.18 -20.62 3.52
CA ILE A 67 -1.49 -19.48 2.94
C ILE A 67 -2.14 -18.20 3.46
N ASN A 68 -1.37 -17.38 4.17
CA ASN A 68 -1.83 -16.08 4.65
C ASN A 68 -1.53 -15.02 3.58
N VAL A 69 -2.57 -14.50 2.96
CA VAL A 69 -2.47 -13.57 1.83
C VAL A 69 -2.89 -12.18 2.28
N ALA A 70 -1.95 -11.24 2.36
CA ALA A 70 -2.28 -9.83 2.44
C ALA A 70 -2.68 -9.33 1.05
N ILE A 71 -3.85 -8.73 0.92
CA ILE A 71 -4.39 -8.29 -0.35
C ILE A 71 -4.84 -6.83 -0.29
N ASP A 72 -4.41 -6.05 -1.28
CA ASP A 72 -4.79 -4.65 -1.42
C ASP A 72 -6.29 -4.50 -1.66
N TYR A 73 -6.90 -3.49 -1.02
CA TYR A 73 -8.31 -3.18 -1.24
C TYR A 73 -8.45 -2.31 -2.48
N SER A 74 -8.71 -2.92 -3.62
CA SER A 74 -8.85 -2.24 -4.91
C SER A 74 -9.71 -3.06 -5.88
N PRO A 75 -10.25 -2.45 -6.96
CA PRO A 75 -11.04 -3.16 -7.98
C PRO A 75 -10.30 -4.33 -8.63
N MET A 76 -8.97 -4.24 -8.76
CA MET A 76 -8.17 -5.31 -9.34
C MET A 76 -7.75 -6.38 -8.35
N SER A 77 -7.67 -6.04 -7.06
CA SER A 77 -7.21 -7.00 -6.05
C SER A 77 -8.35 -7.60 -5.26
N LEU A 78 -9.00 -6.82 -4.40
CA LEU A 78 -10.14 -7.25 -3.59
C LEU A 78 -11.06 -6.05 -3.32
N TYR A 79 -12.33 -6.19 -3.59
CA TYR A 79 -13.36 -5.21 -3.21
C TYR A 79 -14.67 -5.91 -2.85
N ARG A 80 -15.58 -5.16 -2.23
CA ARG A 80 -16.92 -5.65 -1.92
C ARG A 80 -17.91 -5.19 -2.99
N TYR A 81 -18.64 -6.12 -3.54
CA TYR A 81 -19.75 -5.86 -4.44
C TYR A 81 -21.03 -6.49 -3.85
N GLY A 82 -21.92 -5.65 -3.33
CA GLY A 82 -23.04 -6.12 -2.51
C GLY A 82 -22.56 -6.89 -1.29
N ASP A 83 -23.02 -8.12 -1.12
CA ASP A 83 -22.62 -9.03 -0.04
C ASP A 83 -21.46 -9.96 -0.42
N SER A 84 -20.95 -9.84 -1.65
CA SER A 84 -19.88 -10.69 -2.15
C SER A 84 -18.55 -9.96 -2.21
N LEU A 85 -17.46 -10.73 -2.12
CA LEU A 85 -16.11 -10.26 -2.39
C LEU A 85 -15.78 -10.57 -3.85
N ALA A 86 -15.19 -9.59 -4.54
CA ALA A 86 -14.80 -9.63 -5.94
C ALA A 86 -13.41 -9.02 -6.14
N GLY A 87 -12.85 -9.14 -7.33
CA GLY A 87 -11.54 -8.64 -7.73
C GLY A 87 -10.73 -9.71 -8.44
N PHE A 88 -10.06 -9.34 -9.52
CA PHE A 88 -9.28 -10.26 -10.36
C PHE A 88 -8.34 -11.15 -9.54
N ASN A 89 -7.48 -10.51 -8.73
CA ASN A 89 -6.49 -11.25 -7.94
C ASN A 89 -7.11 -12.13 -6.86
N TYR A 90 -8.17 -11.65 -6.20
CA TYR A 90 -8.91 -12.42 -5.19
C TYR A 90 -9.53 -13.67 -5.80
N GLU A 91 -10.25 -13.50 -6.90
CA GLU A 91 -10.93 -14.62 -7.57
C GLU A 91 -9.92 -15.59 -8.16
N MET A 92 -8.85 -15.11 -8.79
CA MET A 92 -7.78 -15.95 -9.32
C MET A 92 -7.15 -16.81 -8.22
N MET A 93 -6.73 -16.21 -7.10
CA MET A 93 -6.15 -16.96 -5.99
C MET A 93 -7.14 -17.97 -5.40
N LYS A 94 -8.40 -17.57 -5.23
CA LYS A 94 -9.46 -18.45 -4.70
C LYS A 94 -9.73 -19.64 -5.61
N GLN A 95 -9.83 -19.42 -6.93
CA GLN A 95 -10.06 -20.49 -7.90
C GLN A 95 -8.85 -21.44 -8.00
N MET A 96 -7.62 -20.88 -7.97
CA MET A 96 -6.39 -21.68 -7.90
C MET A 96 -6.34 -22.52 -6.63
N ALA A 97 -6.63 -21.93 -5.48
CA ALA A 97 -6.65 -22.65 -4.21
C ALA A 97 -7.64 -23.83 -4.22
N ALA A 98 -8.83 -23.61 -4.76
CA ALA A 98 -9.83 -24.67 -4.92
C ALA A 98 -9.35 -25.77 -5.88
N LEU A 99 -8.69 -25.40 -7.00
CA LEU A 99 -8.22 -26.36 -8.01
C LEU A 99 -7.05 -27.22 -7.50
N TYR A 100 -6.13 -26.63 -6.73
CA TYR A 100 -4.92 -27.31 -6.28
C TYR A 100 -4.98 -27.83 -4.83
N GLY A 101 -6.10 -27.57 -4.13
CA GLY A 101 -6.34 -28.06 -2.77
C GLY A 101 -5.55 -27.28 -1.70
N ASP A 102 -5.26 -26.02 -1.96
CA ASP A 102 -4.62 -25.13 -1.00
C ASP A 102 -5.64 -24.47 -0.07
N ASN A 103 -5.26 -24.26 1.19
CA ASN A 103 -6.03 -23.42 2.11
C ASN A 103 -5.49 -21.99 2.03
N VAL A 104 -6.37 -21.02 1.78
CA VAL A 104 -5.98 -19.60 1.68
C VAL A 104 -6.81 -18.76 2.63
N LYS A 105 -6.16 -17.86 3.35
CA LYS A 105 -6.81 -16.88 4.18
C LYS A 105 -6.41 -15.47 3.73
N PHE A 106 -7.41 -14.65 3.41
CA PHE A 106 -7.19 -13.29 2.94
C PHE A 106 -7.28 -12.28 4.09
N TYR A 107 -6.36 -11.31 4.05
CA TYR A 107 -6.28 -10.18 4.96
C TYR A 107 -6.26 -8.89 4.12
N PRO A 108 -7.40 -8.20 4.01
CA PRO A 108 -7.44 -6.92 3.30
C PRO A 108 -6.53 -5.90 3.98
N VAL A 109 -5.70 -5.22 3.20
CA VAL A 109 -4.75 -4.22 3.69
C VAL A 109 -4.94 -2.89 2.97
N SER A 110 -4.76 -1.79 3.71
CA SER A 110 -4.81 -0.43 3.16
C SER A 110 -3.43 0.13 2.81
N SER A 111 -2.35 -0.53 3.27
CA SER A 111 -0.97 -0.14 2.99
C SER A 111 -0.15 -1.33 2.54
N VAL A 112 0.14 -1.36 1.25
CA VAL A 112 1.02 -2.39 0.64
C VAL A 112 2.43 -2.32 1.21
N THR A 113 2.93 -1.11 1.51
CA THR A 113 4.27 -0.95 2.11
C THR A 113 4.34 -1.61 3.49
N ALA A 114 3.33 -1.41 4.34
CA ALA A 114 3.27 -2.07 5.64
C ALA A 114 3.13 -3.58 5.49
N ALA A 115 2.30 -4.06 4.55
CA ALA A 115 2.15 -5.49 4.28
C ALA A 115 3.46 -6.14 3.81
N LEU A 116 4.28 -5.46 3.01
CA LEU A 116 5.59 -5.95 2.59
C LEU A 116 6.58 -6.07 3.77
N GLU A 117 6.53 -5.17 4.75
CA GLU A 117 7.35 -5.32 5.96
C GLU A 117 6.88 -6.50 6.82
N GLU A 118 5.58 -6.73 6.92
CA GLU A 118 5.03 -7.91 7.60
C GLU A 118 5.33 -9.22 6.83
N LEU A 119 5.38 -9.19 5.50
CA LEU A 119 5.83 -10.31 4.67
C LEU A 119 7.28 -10.71 4.98
N LYS A 120 8.18 -9.73 5.16
CA LYS A 120 9.58 -10.01 5.60
C LYS A 120 9.64 -10.69 6.95
N ARG A 121 8.71 -10.35 7.86
CA ARG A 121 8.62 -10.96 9.20
C ARG A 121 7.92 -12.32 9.20
N GLY A 122 7.39 -12.78 8.06
CA GLY A 122 6.65 -14.03 7.95
C GLY A 122 5.23 -13.99 8.55
N VAL A 123 4.65 -12.80 8.73
CA VAL A 123 3.23 -12.66 9.15
C VAL A 123 2.31 -13.04 8.00
N TYR A 124 2.68 -12.64 6.80
CA TYR A 124 2.03 -13.03 5.55
C TYR A 124 2.96 -13.92 4.72
N ASP A 125 2.38 -14.81 3.95
CA ASP A 125 3.09 -15.67 3.00
C ASP A 125 3.16 -15.04 1.61
N VAL A 126 2.10 -14.29 1.24
CA VAL A 126 1.95 -13.62 -0.06
C VAL A 126 1.39 -12.22 0.17
N VAL A 127 1.91 -11.25 -0.57
CA VAL A 127 1.29 -9.93 -0.72
C VAL A 127 0.79 -9.76 -2.15
N ILE A 128 -0.48 -9.47 -2.29
CA ILE A 128 -1.15 -9.23 -3.57
C ILE A 128 -1.50 -7.75 -3.66
N SER A 129 -1.02 -7.11 -4.72
CA SER A 129 -1.34 -5.72 -5.03
C SER A 129 -1.25 -5.49 -6.53
N ASP A 130 -1.76 -4.37 -7.00
CA ASP A 130 -1.67 -3.91 -8.39
C ASP A 130 -0.42 -3.06 -8.66
N TYR A 131 0.62 -3.18 -7.84
CA TYR A 131 1.89 -2.51 -8.07
C TYR A 131 2.83 -3.39 -8.91
N PRO A 132 3.52 -2.79 -9.89
CA PRO A 132 4.44 -3.54 -10.73
C PRO A 132 5.69 -3.97 -9.97
N VAL A 133 6.30 -5.01 -10.50
CA VAL A 133 7.62 -5.46 -10.06
C VAL A 133 8.65 -4.38 -10.35
N THR A 134 9.32 -3.88 -9.31
CA THR A 134 10.42 -2.92 -9.46
C THR A 134 11.77 -3.58 -9.17
N ALA A 135 12.82 -3.12 -9.87
CA ALA A 135 14.18 -3.62 -9.65
C ALA A 135 14.61 -3.47 -8.18
N SER A 136 14.30 -2.34 -7.56
CA SER A 136 14.65 -2.04 -6.15
C SER A 136 14.01 -3.00 -5.13
N LYS A 137 12.93 -3.70 -5.48
CA LYS A 137 12.27 -4.67 -4.60
C LYS A 137 12.75 -6.10 -4.79
N ARG A 138 13.39 -6.42 -5.91
CA ARG A 138 13.88 -7.78 -6.23
C ARG A 138 14.96 -8.28 -5.28
N ASP A 139 15.73 -7.38 -4.66
CA ASP A 139 16.74 -7.74 -3.67
C ASP A 139 16.13 -8.22 -2.35
N SER A 140 14.94 -7.74 -2.03
CA SER A 140 14.25 -8.02 -0.76
C SER A 140 13.13 -9.06 -0.88
N PHE A 141 12.59 -9.27 -2.07
CA PHE A 141 11.41 -10.09 -2.30
C PHE A 141 11.57 -10.96 -3.55
N ARG A 142 10.82 -12.06 -3.58
CA ARG A 142 10.61 -12.85 -4.77
C ARG A 142 9.24 -12.53 -5.35
N PHE A 143 9.17 -12.45 -6.67
CA PHE A 143 7.94 -12.20 -7.42
C PHE A 143 7.54 -13.46 -8.15
N THR A 144 6.24 -13.75 -8.14
CA THR A 144 5.70 -14.91 -8.86
C THR A 144 5.74 -14.70 -10.37
N GLU A 145 5.47 -15.76 -11.11
CA GLU A 145 5.04 -15.69 -12.50
C GLU A 145 3.99 -14.59 -12.65
N PRO A 146 4.08 -13.74 -13.71
CA PRO A 146 3.10 -12.67 -13.90
C PRO A 146 1.67 -13.19 -14.01
N VAL A 147 0.77 -12.53 -13.30
CA VAL A 147 -0.66 -12.88 -13.31
C VAL A 147 -1.43 -12.13 -14.40
N TYR A 148 -1.03 -10.90 -14.70
CA TYR A 148 -1.54 -10.11 -15.83
C TYR A 148 -0.52 -9.02 -16.22
N LEU A 149 -0.84 -8.27 -17.29
CA LEU A 149 -0.08 -7.12 -17.74
C LEU A 149 -0.86 -5.84 -17.44
N ASP A 150 -0.17 -4.78 -17.03
CA ASP A 150 -0.77 -3.48 -16.81
C ASP A 150 0.25 -2.36 -17.07
N ARG A 151 -0.21 -1.14 -17.19
CA ARG A 151 0.63 0.05 -17.30
C ARG A 151 0.05 1.20 -16.50
N GLN A 152 0.81 2.27 -16.37
CA GLN A 152 0.38 3.48 -15.69
C GLN A 152 -0.11 4.49 -16.71
N VAL A 153 -1.26 5.09 -16.44
CA VAL A 153 -1.89 6.10 -17.29
C VAL A 153 -2.13 7.39 -16.54
N LEU A 154 -2.10 8.49 -17.26
CA LEU A 154 -2.53 9.79 -16.78
C LEU A 154 -4.05 9.81 -16.76
N ILE A 155 -4.61 10.25 -15.65
CA ILE A 155 -6.02 10.61 -15.54
C ILE A 155 -6.16 12.13 -15.47
N SER A 156 -7.04 12.69 -16.29
CA SER A 156 -7.24 14.13 -16.38
C SER A 156 -8.59 14.47 -17.01
N ARG A 157 -9.14 15.63 -16.67
CA ARG A 157 -10.26 16.22 -17.43
C ARG A 157 -9.79 16.99 -18.66
N ASP A 158 -8.50 17.22 -18.78
CA ASP A 158 -7.89 17.89 -19.90
C ASP A 158 -7.63 16.89 -21.04
N THR A 159 -8.41 16.96 -22.10
CA THR A 159 -8.32 16.08 -23.27
C THR A 159 -7.20 16.48 -24.26
N THR A 160 -6.50 17.57 -24.01
CA THR A 160 -5.37 18.01 -24.84
C THR A 160 -4.08 17.27 -24.51
N LEU A 161 -3.99 16.67 -23.33
CA LEU A 161 -2.85 15.88 -22.88
C LEU A 161 -2.92 14.49 -23.51
N ARG A 162 -2.22 14.28 -24.61
CA ARG A 162 -2.24 13.04 -25.40
C ARG A 162 -0.93 12.26 -25.37
N SER A 163 0.13 12.91 -24.93
CA SER A 163 1.46 12.35 -24.86
C SER A 163 2.07 12.56 -23.48
N ARG A 164 2.96 11.65 -23.07
CA ARG A 164 3.78 11.87 -21.87
C ARG A 164 4.66 13.12 -21.94
N LEU A 165 4.98 13.62 -23.13
CA LEU A 165 5.72 14.88 -23.30
C LEU A 165 4.91 16.10 -22.86
N ASP A 166 3.58 16.02 -22.91
CA ASP A 166 2.69 17.10 -22.49
C ASP A 166 2.68 17.30 -20.96
N LEU A 167 3.37 16.43 -20.20
CA LEU A 167 3.54 16.53 -18.76
C LEU A 167 4.66 17.50 -18.35
N ALA A 168 5.45 18.01 -19.29
CA ALA A 168 6.48 19.00 -19.04
C ALA A 168 5.90 20.23 -18.32
N GLY A 169 6.49 20.61 -17.18
CA GLY A 169 6.02 21.72 -16.35
C GLY A 169 4.67 21.52 -15.67
N LYS A 170 4.05 20.34 -15.76
CA LYS A 170 2.73 20.08 -15.19
C LYS A 170 2.81 19.48 -13.79
N GLU A 171 1.83 19.87 -12.95
CA GLU A 171 1.61 19.23 -11.66
C GLU A 171 0.89 17.89 -11.87
N VAL A 172 1.45 16.81 -11.31
CA VAL A 172 0.92 15.44 -11.40
C VAL A 172 0.89 14.81 -10.01
N TRP A 173 -0.27 14.30 -9.65
CA TRP A 173 -0.51 13.66 -8.36
C TRP A 173 -0.33 12.14 -8.46
N THR A 174 0.15 11.54 -7.39
CA THR A 174 0.27 10.08 -7.24
C THR A 174 0.14 9.68 -5.78
N VAL A 175 -0.32 8.47 -5.54
CA VAL A 175 -0.36 7.90 -4.18
C VAL A 175 1.06 7.78 -3.64
N GLY A 176 1.26 8.24 -2.41
CA GLY A 176 2.55 8.19 -1.73
C GLY A 176 3.04 6.75 -1.51
N GLY A 177 4.35 6.55 -1.57
CA GLY A 177 4.96 5.24 -1.36
C GLY A 177 4.81 4.24 -2.51
N THR A 178 4.24 4.66 -3.65
CA THR A 178 4.06 3.82 -4.82
C THR A 178 5.21 3.93 -5.82
N PRO A 179 5.47 2.90 -6.65
CA PRO A 179 6.45 2.95 -7.73
C PRO A 179 6.17 4.01 -8.80
N ILE A 180 4.94 4.52 -8.85
CA ILE A 180 4.52 5.55 -9.81
C ILE A 180 5.36 6.83 -9.64
N ALA A 181 5.66 7.22 -8.41
CA ALA A 181 6.50 8.39 -8.13
C ALA A 181 7.92 8.25 -8.70
N GLU A 182 8.50 7.06 -8.62
CA GLU A 182 9.80 6.75 -9.22
C GLU A 182 9.72 6.81 -10.74
N ARG A 183 8.66 6.22 -11.32
CA ARG A 183 8.42 6.28 -12.77
C ARG A 183 8.29 7.71 -13.28
N LEU A 184 7.54 8.57 -12.59
CA LEU A 184 7.36 9.98 -12.98
C LEU A 184 8.66 10.78 -12.87
N ARG A 185 9.51 10.50 -11.87
CA ARG A 185 10.86 11.09 -11.82
C ARG A 185 11.73 10.67 -12.99
N ASN A 186 11.74 9.39 -13.32
CA ASN A 186 12.47 8.88 -14.47
C ASN A 186 11.94 9.49 -15.76
N LEU A 187 10.62 9.60 -15.90
CA LEU A 187 9.99 10.25 -17.05
C LEU A 187 10.40 11.72 -17.18
N SER A 188 10.47 12.46 -16.06
CA SER A 188 10.97 13.84 -16.04
C SER A 188 12.38 13.94 -16.66
N HIS A 189 13.27 13.01 -16.30
CA HIS A 189 14.60 12.93 -16.93
C HIS A 189 14.54 12.54 -18.41
N GLU A 190 13.68 11.58 -18.79
CA GLU A 190 13.53 11.14 -20.19
C GLU A 190 13.06 12.26 -21.12
N ILE A 191 12.13 13.10 -20.66
CA ILE A 191 11.59 14.22 -21.47
C ILE A 191 12.48 15.47 -21.42
N GLY A 192 13.50 15.49 -20.55
CA GLY A 192 14.40 16.64 -20.40
C GLY A 192 13.75 17.86 -19.75
N ASP A 193 12.65 17.68 -19.02
CA ASP A 193 11.90 18.76 -18.37
C ASP A 193 11.33 18.28 -17.02
N THR A 194 10.88 19.23 -16.18
CA THR A 194 10.38 18.95 -14.86
C THR A 194 8.91 18.58 -14.85
N ILE A 195 8.57 17.44 -14.25
CA ILE A 195 7.21 17.10 -13.82
C ILE A 195 7.08 17.46 -12.33
N ILE A 196 6.10 18.29 -11.98
CA ILE A 196 5.88 18.72 -10.59
C ILE A 196 5.10 17.65 -9.86
N LEU A 197 5.79 16.79 -9.09
CA LEU A 197 5.17 15.68 -8.38
C LEU A 197 4.48 16.13 -7.11
N ARG A 198 3.26 15.64 -6.89
CA ARG A 198 2.50 15.76 -5.65
C ARG A 198 2.21 14.36 -5.09
N HIS A 199 2.67 14.12 -3.89
CA HIS A 199 2.43 12.84 -3.20
C HIS A 199 1.21 12.98 -2.30
N ASP A 200 0.20 12.18 -2.59
CA ASP A 200 -0.96 12.03 -1.71
C ASP A 200 -0.73 10.83 -0.76
N SER A 201 -0.65 11.11 0.53
CA SER A 201 -0.45 10.08 1.56
C SER A 201 -1.74 9.72 2.29
N ILE A 202 -2.87 10.35 1.91
CA ILE A 202 -4.15 10.23 2.61
C ILE A 202 -5.12 9.39 1.78
N HIS A 203 -5.18 9.66 0.47
CA HIS A 203 -6.16 9.05 -0.42
C HIS A 203 -5.60 7.84 -1.14
N SER A 204 -6.47 6.86 -1.38
CA SER A 204 -6.18 5.73 -2.28
C SER A 204 -6.16 6.16 -3.74
N ALA A 205 -5.73 5.27 -4.64
CA ALA A 205 -5.73 5.54 -6.08
C ALA A 205 -7.16 5.80 -6.62
N GLU A 206 -8.17 5.09 -6.09
CA GLU A 206 -9.57 5.26 -6.44
C GLU A 206 -10.10 6.63 -6.00
N GLN A 207 -9.76 7.03 -4.77
CA GLN A 207 -10.12 8.36 -4.26
C GLN A 207 -9.43 9.46 -5.05
N LEU A 208 -8.16 9.27 -5.43
CA LEU A 208 -7.41 10.20 -6.26
C LEU A 208 -8.01 10.32 -7.66
N PHE A 209 -8.48 9.20 -8.24
CA PHE A 209 -9.26 9.21 -9.48
C PHE A 209 -10.53 10.06 -9.34
N MET A 210 -11.34 9.80 -8.31
CA MET A 210 -12.57 10.56 -8.05
C MET A 210 -12.31 12.07 -7.87
N LEU A 211 -11.27 12.44 -7.11
CA LEU A 211 -10.87 13.83 -6.93
C LEU A 211 -10.49 14.49 -8.26
N THR A 212 -9.84 13.74 -9.16
CA THR A 212 -9.50 14.21 -10.51
C THR A 212 -10.76 14.37 -11.36
N ALA A 213 -11.67 13.40 -11.34
CA ALA A 213 -12.94 13.46 -12.05
C ALA A 213 -13.81 14.65 -11.59
N MET A 214 -13.80 14.96 -10.31
CA MET A 214 -14.47 16.14 -9.73
C MET A 214 -13.75 17.48 -10.01
N GLY A 215 -12.54 17.46 -10.60
CA GLY A 215 -11.73 18.65 -10.88
C GLY A 215 -11.04 19.25 -9.65
N ARG A 216 -10.98 18.54 -8.52
CA ARG A 216 -10.25 18.97 -7.31
C ARG A 216 -8.77 18.73 -7.41
N VAL A 217 -8.37 17.71 -8.14
CA VAL A 217 -7.00 17.40 -8.53
C VAL A 217 -6.90 17.59 -10.03
N PRO A 218 -5.92 18.33 -10.55
CA PRO A 218 -5.85 18.64 -11.98
C PRO A 218 -5.50 17.40 -12.81
N ARG A 219 -4.59 16.55 -12.31
CA ARG A 219 -4.08 15.35 -12.97
C ARG A 219 -3.53 14.39 -11.94
N ALA A 220 -3.74 13.09 -12.19
CA ALA A 220 -3.09 12.06 -11.40
C ALA A 220 -2.63 10.91 -12.30
N VAL A 221 -1.79 10.02 -11.76
CA VAL A 221 -1.35 8.80 -12.43
C VAL A 221 -1.71 7.61 -11.57
N ILE A 222 -2.41 6.65 -12.18
CA ILE A 222 -2.76 5.35 -11.59
C ILE A 222 -2.57 4.24 -12.61
N ASN A 223 -2.79 3.00 -12.22
CA ASN A 223 -2.78 1.85 -13.09
C ASN A 223 -3.95 1.88 -14.09
N GLU A 224 -3.71 1.47 -15.34
CA GLU A 224 -4.69 1.55 -16.45
C GLU A 224 -5.92 0.69 -16.18
N ALA A 225 -5.76 -0.58 -15.81
CA ALA A 225 -6.87 -1.46 -15.52
C ALA A 225 -7.81 -0.88 -14.43
N LYS A 226 -7.25 -0.21 -13.43
CA LYS A 226 -8.01 0.49 -12.41
C LYS A 226 -8.69 1.75 -12.98
N ALA A 227 -7.99 2.51 -13.81
CA ALA A 227 -8.53 3.71 -14.44
C ALA A 227 -9.71 3.40 -15.36
N GLU A 228 -9.61 2.34 -16.16
CA GLU A 228 -10.67 1.87 -17.06
C GLU A 228 -11.93 1.51 -16.30
N ARG A 229 -11.77 0.70 -15.24
CA ARG A 229 -12.91 0.28 -14.41
C ARG A 229 -13.62 1.46 -13.74
N LEU A 230 -12.87 2.44 -13.26
CA LEU A 230 -13.44 3.64 -12.65
C LEU A 230 -14.04 4.59 -13.68
N ALA A 231 -13.51 4.64 -14.90
CA ALA A 231 -13.99 5.51 -15.97
C ALA A 231 -15.40 5.13 -16.45
N GLU A 232 -15.83 3.89 -16.26
CA GLU A 232 -17.20 3.44 -16.55
C GLU A 232 -18.24 4.31 -15.81
N ASP A 233 -17.92 4.68 -14.56
CA ASP A 233 -18.80 5.49 -13.70
C ASP A 233 -18.59 7.01 -13.87
N TYR A 234 -17.50 7.43 -14.54
CA TYR A 234 -17.09 8.82 -14.69
C TYR A 234 -16.84 9.21 -16.15
N PRO A 235 -17.87 9.28 -16.99
CA PRO A 235 -17.70 9.64 -18.40
C PRO A 235 -17.09 11.04 -18.54
N GLY A 236 -16.15 11.20 -19.46
CA GLY A 236 -15.46 12.46 -19.75
C GLY A 236 -14.13 12.66 -19.01
N ILE A 237 -13.68 11.67 -18.22
CA ILE A 237 -12.30 11.62 -17.75
C ILE A 237 -11.40 11.03 -18.86
N ASN A 238 -10.27 11.69 -19.12
CA ASN A 238 -9.28 11.17 -20.05
C ASN A 238 -8.32 10.23 -19.31
N ILE A 239 -8.21 9.00 -19.81
CA ILE A 239 -7.33 7.94 -19.30
C ILE A 239 -6.39 7.39 -20.39
N THR A 240 -6.35 8.01 -21.58
CA THR A 240 -5.71 7.44 -22.76
C THR A 240 -4.21 7.71 -22.87
N THR A 241 -3.63 8.51 -21.94
CA THR A 241 -2.23 8.91 -22.04
C THR A 241 -1.33 7.98 -21.21
N PRO A 242 -0.55 7.08 -21.84
CA PRO A 242 0.32 6.18 -21.12
C PRO A 242 1.54 6.91 -20.54
N VAL A 243 1.84 6.65 -19.27
CA VAL A 243 3.00 7.21 -18.55
C VAL A 243 4.14 6.20 -18.44
N SER A 244 3.80 4.91 -18.40
CA SER A 244 4.79 3.83 -18.40
C SER A 244 4.62 2.91 -19.61
N PHE A 245 5.63 2.06 -19.83
CA PHE A 245 5.47 0.85 -20.62
C PHE A 245 4.61 -0.15 -19.90
N THR A 246 4.07 -1.12 -20.61
CA THR A 246 3.39 -2.27 -20.04
C THR A 246 4.34 -3.05 -19.13
N GLN A 247 3.88 -3.42 -17.95
CA GLN A 247 4.66 -4.05 -16.91
C GLN A 247 3.94 -5.31 -16.43
N PHE A 248 4.73 -6.28 -16.01
CA PHE A 248 4.23 -7.50 -15.38
C PHE A 248 3.67 -7.19 -13.99
N GLN A 249 2.47 -7.67 -13.72
CA GLN A 249 1.87 -7.66 -12.39
C GLN A 249 2.05 -9.05 -11.78
N SER A 250 2.73 -9.13 -10.66
CA SER A 250 3.10 -10.36 -9.99
C SER A 250 2.79 -10.28 -8.51
N TRP A 251 2.48 -11.40 -7.89
CA TRP A 251 2.36 -11.48 -6.44
C TRP A 251 3.73 -11.51 -5.79
N VAL A 252 3.81 -11.01 -4.57
CA VAL A 252 5.07 -10.88 -3.83
C VAL A 252 5.13 -11.96 -2.75
N VAL A 253 6.24 -12.68 -2.71
CA VAL A 253 6.53 -13.73 -1.74
C VAL A 253 7.80 -13.36 -0.98
N ASN A 254 7.95 -13.84 0.25
CA ASN A 254 9.19 -13.69 0.98
C ASN A 254 10.35 -14.31 0.19
N LYS A 255 11.48 -13.61 0.12
CA LYS A 255 12.66 -14.01 -0.64
C LYS A 255 13.13 -15.44 -0.30
N ASP A 256 13.04 -15.79 0.98
CA ASP A 256 13.54 -17.06 1.50
C ASP A 256 12.52 -18.20 1.34
N ASN A 257 11.25 -17.90 1.05
CA ASN A 257 10.21 -18.90 0.83
C ASN A 257 10.18 -19.36 -0.65
N THR A 258 11.27 -19.97 -1.09
CA THR A 258 11.42 -20.43 -2.48
C THR A 258 10.43 -21.53 -2.84
N ALA A 259 10.12 -22.44 -1.90
CA ALA A 259 9.19 -23.55 -2.12
C ALA A 259 7.77 -23.05 -2.44
N LEU A 260 7.26 -22.04 -1.70
CA LEU A 260 5.97 -21.45 -1.98
C LEU A 260 5.98 -20.71 -3.32
N ALA A 261 7.04 -19.95 -3.60
CA ALA A 261 7.17 -19.21 -4.84
C ALA A 261 7.16 -20.16 -6.05
N ASP A 262 7.95 -21.24 -6.02
CA ASP A 262 7.99 -22.24 -7.10
C ASP A 262 6.65 -22.97 -7.28
N THR A 263 5.94 -23.22 -6.17
CA THR A 263 4.59 -23.80 -6.20
C THR A 263 3.61 -22.85 -6.88
N LEU A 264 3.57 -21.58 -6.45
CA LEU A 264 2.69 -20.57 -7.03
C LEU A 264 3.01 -20.34 -8.51
N ASP A 265 4.30 -20.27 -8.89
CA ASP A 265 4.72 -20.14 -10.28
C ASP A 265 4.19 -21.27 -11.17
N SER A 266 4.30 -22.52 -10.68
CA SER A 266 3.76 -23.68 -11.38
C SER A 266 2.24 -23.64 -11.51
N GLN A 267 1.55 -23.27 -10.43
CA GLN A 267 0.08 -23.18 -10.39
C GLN A 267 -0.41 -22.04 -11.29
N ILE A 268 0.22 -20.86 -11.25
CA ILE A 268 -0.14 -19.72 -12.11
C ILE A 268 0.01 -20.09 -13.59
N ARG A 269 1.16 -20.66 -14.01
CA ARG A 269 1.35 -21.09 -15.40
C ARG A 269 0.27 -22.05 -15.88
N ARG A 270 -0.10 -23.04 -15.05
CA ARG A 270 -1.16 -24.00 -15.39
C ARG A 270 -2.54 -23.35 -15.41
N PHE A 271 -2.82 -22.49 -14.42
CA PHE A 271 -4.12 -21.82 -14.33
C PHE A 271 -4.35 -20.88 -15.52
N LYS A 272 -3.31 -20.19 -16.00
CA LYS A 272 -3.38 -19.31 -17.19
C LYS A 272 -3.79 -20.04 -18.47
N THR A 273 -3.69 -21.36 -18.53
CA THR A 273 -4.16 -22.16 -19.67
C THR A 273 -5.60 -22.64 -19.54
N THR A 274 -6.30 -22.28 -18.46
CA THR A 274 -7.66 -22.74 -18.18
C THR A 274 -8.73 -21.78 -18.73
N PRO A 275 -9.95 -22.26 -19.04
CA PRO A 275 -11.07 -21.40 -19.39
C PRO A 275 -11.43 -20.39 -18.27
N GLN A 276 -11.25 -20.79 -17.01
CA GLN A 276 -11.52 -19.92 -15.86
C GLN A 276 -10.62 -18.66 -15.85
N TYR A 277 -9.35 -18.81 -16.21
CA TYR A 277 -8.48 -17.65 -16.35
C TYR A 277 -8.92 -16.74 -17.49
N ALA A 278 -9.29 -17.30 -18.64
CA ALA A 278 -9.80 -16.53 -19.78
C ALA A 278 -11.07 -15.74 -19.41
N GLU A 279 -11.94 -16.33 -18.61
CA GLU A 279 -13.15 -15.66 -18.09
C GLU A 279 -12.79 -14.50 -17.17
N LEU A 280 -11.85 -14.70 -16.23
CA LEU A 280 -11.35 -13.63 -15.36
C LEU A 280 -10.75 -12.48 -16.15
N VAL A 281 -9.91 -12.78 -17.15
CA VAL A 281 -9.31 -11.77 -18.04
C VAL A 281 -10.40 -10.98 -18.78
N SER A 282 -11.37 -11.67 -19.37
CA SER A 282 -12.47 -11.03 -20.10
C SER A 282 -13.36 -10.16 -19.20
N HIS A 283 -13.50 -10.53 -17.93
CA HIS A 283 -14.33 -9.79 -16.98
C HIS A 283 -13.62 -8.55 -16.39
N TYR A 284 -12.31 -8.63 -16.16
CA TYR A 284 -11.57 -7.59 -15.42
C TYR A 284 -10.57 -6.78 -16.26
N LEU A 285 -10.12 -7.29 -17.41
CA LEU A 285 -8.98 -6.78 -18.18
C LEU A 285 -9.31 -6.59 -19.66
N THR A 286 -10.43 -5.97 -19.97
CA THR A 286 -10.99 -5.88 -21.34
C THR A 286 -10.00 -5.28 -22.34
N SER A 287 -9.17 -4.29 -21.95
CA SER A 287 -8.19 -3.68 -22.86
C SER A 287 -6.86 -4.45 -22.93
N ALA A 288 -6.47 -5.13 -21.86
CA ALA A 288 -5.24 -5.93 -21.85
C ALA A 288 -5.35 -7.18 -22.73
N ALA A 289 -6.56 -7.69 -22.93
CA ALA A 289 -6.83 -8.82 -23.84
C ALA A 289 -6.58 -8.46 -25.30
N GLU A 290 -6.88 -7.23 -25.71
CA GLU A 290 -6.61 -6.72 -27.07
C GLU A 290 -5.11 -6.55 -27.32
N THR A 291 -4.36 -6.04 -26.32
CA THR A 291 -2.90 -5.84 -26.44
C THR A 291 -2.12 -7.17 -26.42
N ALA A 292 -2.60 -8.18 -25.70
CA ALA A 292 -1.95 -9.51 -25.69
C ALA A 292 -2.17 -10.31 -26.99
N ALA A 293 -3.23 -10.01 -27.73
CA ALA A 293 -3.51 -10.64 -29.03
C ALA A 293 -2.66 -10.02 -30.18
N GLU A 294 -2.04 -8.85 -29.97
CA GLU A 294 -1.22 -8.17 -30.96
C GLU A 294 0.30 -8.45 -30.84
N ILE A 295 0.72 -9.27 -29.84
CA ILE A 295 2.14 -9.68 -29.74
C ILE A 295 2.30 -10.98 -30.53
N PRO A 296 3.02 -10.95 -31.68
CA PRO A 296 3.24 -12.12 -32.54
C PRO A 296 4.14 -13.20 -31.90
#